data_1ea7bbbe94b141b422ca1ed760cf3833
#
_entry.id   1ea7bbbe94b141b422ca1ed760cf3833
#
_cell.length_a   1.000
_cell.length_b   1.000
_cell.length_c   1.000
_cell.angle_alpha   90.00
_cell.angle_beta   90.00
_cell.angle_gamma   90.00
#
_symmetry.space_group_name_H-M   'P 1'
#
loop_
_entity.id
_entity.type
_entity.pdbx_description
1 polymer ?
#
loop_
_entity_poly.entity_id
_entity_poly.type
_entity_poly.pdbx_seq_one_letter_code
_entity_poly.pdbx_strand_id
1 'polypeptide(L)'
;VKVTLKDKIMDLLIDKEGLTDREITNAILGVNEPQQAVNQVCRLLTSKGIIRRIIRRDGLIGNYIIAKETVQKSSPLNQTKQVEIRPSIFKEDNLKQILKDFLHADGWETQIAWGRTPGIDINANRGTQRWIIEVKGLGSLNPMNVNYFLAVLAETLQRMDDPNAKYSIALPDVKQFRNLWDRLPLLAKQRTGITAIFIDELGRINENGL
;
A
#
# COMPACT_ATOMS: atom_id res chain seq x y z
N VAL A 1 -33.16 -23.62 -8.11
CA VAL A 1 -32.32 -22.41 -7.98
C VAL A 1 -30.86 -22.80 -8.27
N LYS A 2 -30.23 -22.11 -9.23
CA LYS A 2 -28.85 -22.44 -9.63
C LYS A 2 -27.90 -21.94 -8.56
N VAL A 3 -27.24 -22.84 -7.80
CA VAL A 3 -26.26 -22.51 -6.76
C VAL A 3 -25.06 -21.85 -7.43
N THR A 4 -24.74 -20.61 -7.03
CA THR A 4 -23.62 -19.84 -7.59
C THR A 4 -22.29 -20.21 -6.91
N LEU A 5 -21.14 -19.85 -7.55
CA LEU A 5 -19.82 -20.02 -6.93
C LEU A 5 -19.73 -19.27 -5.60
N LYS A 6 -20.36 -18.09 -5.50
CA LYS A 6 -20.46 -17.31 -4.27
C LYS A 6 -21.14 -18.12 -3.15
N ASP A 7 -22.29 -18.76 -3.45
CA ASP A 7 -23.06 -19.51 -2.46
C ASP A 7 -22.21 -20.70 -1.94
N LYS A 8 -21.56 -21.43 -2.85
CA LYS A 8 -20.64 -22.53 -2.47
C LYS A 8 -19.49 -22.09 -1.59
N ILE A 9 -18.90 -20.92 -1.87
CA ILE A 9 -17.80 -20.36 -1.04
C ILE A 9 -18.34 -19.98 0.33
N MET A 10 -19.50 -19.36 0.43
CA MET A 10 -20.09 -18.98 1.69
C MET A 10 -20.43 -20.20 2.56
N ASP A 11 -21.06 -21.22 1.98
CA ASP A 11 -21.40 -22.48 2.67
C ASP A 11 -20.12 -23.15 3.20
N LEU A 12 -19.07 -23.24 2.37
CA LEU A 12 -17.79 -23.82 2.77
C LEU A 12 -17.12 -23.05 3.91
N LEU A 13 -17.19 -21.71 3.89
CA LEU A 13 -16.59 -20.87 4.93
C LEU A 13 -17.42 -20.86 6.23
N ILE A 14 -18.73 -21.15 6.18
CA ILE A 14 -19.54 -21.37 7.38
C ILE A 14 -19.08 -22.63 8.11
N ASP A 15 -18.82 -23.71 7.36
CA ASP A 15 -18.38 -24.98 7.94
C ASP A 15 -16.90 -24.92 8.39
N LYS A 16 -16.05 -24.22 7.63
CA LYS A 16 -14.60 -24.14 7.89
C LYS A 16 -14.04 -22.77 7.53
N GLU A 17 -13.86 -21.93 8.54
CA GLU A 17 -13.24 -20.63 8.39
C GLU A 17 -11.72 -20.69 8.16
N GLY A 18 -11.18 -19.61 7.59
CA GLY A 18 -9.73 -19.42 7.44
C GLY A 18 -9.12 -20.16 6.27
N LEU A 19 -9.93 -20.73 5.37
CA LEU A 19 -9.42 -21.35 4.14
C LEU A 19 -8.81 -20.30 3.19
N THR A 20 -7.69 -20.66 2.58
CA THR A 20 -7.06 -19.87 1.50
C THR A 20 -7.85 -19.99 0.20
N ASP A 21 -7.64 -19.08 -0.76
CA ASP A 21 -8.27 -19.17 -2.07
C ASP A 21 -7.94 -20.49 -2.78
N ARG A 22 -6.74 -21.05 -2.57
CA ARG A 22 -6.33 -22.34 -3.12
C ARG A 22 -7.08 -23.48 -2.46
N GLU A 23 -7.19 -23.50 -1.13
CA GLU A 23 -7.94 -24.52 -0.40
C GLU A 23 -9.43 -24.51 -0.78
N ILE A 24 -10.02 -23.34 -0.92
CA ILE A 24 -11.41 -23.16 -1.42
C ILE A 24 -11.55 -23.69 -2.85
N THR A 25 -10.59 -23.34 -3.73
CA THR A 25 -10.59 -23.82 -5.12
C THR A 25 -10.55 -25.35 -5.16
N ASN A 26 -9.64 -25.95 -4.42
CA ASN A 26 -9.49 -27.40 -4.36
C ASN A 26 -10.77 -28.10 -3.86
N ALA A 27 -11.45 -27.50 -2.89
CA ALA A 27 -12.67 -28.06 -2.30
C ALA A 27 -13.91 -27.93 -3.22
N ILE A 28 -14.04 -26.82 -3.98
CA ILE A 28 -15.24 -26.52 -4.76
C ILE A 28 -15.12 -26.87 -6.24
N LEU A 29 -13.93 -26.63 -6.83
CA LEU A 29 -13.70 -26.78 -8.26
C LEU A 29 -12.81 -27.98 -8.61
N GLY A 30 -11.86 -28.34 -7.74
CA GLY A 30 -10.89 -29.42 -7.96
C GLY A 30 -9.43 -28.99 -7.80
N VAL A 31 -8.55 -29.95 -7.56
CA VAL A 31 -7.13 -29.70 -7.19
C VAL A 31 -6.33 -28.99 -8.30
N ASN A 32 -6.65 -29.24 -9.57
CA ASN A 32 -5.92 -28.69 -10.72
C ASN A 32 -6.61 -27.46 -11.34
N GLU A 33 -7.71 -27.01 -10.77
CA GLU A 33 -8.46 -25.88 -11.31
C GLU A 33 -7.81 -24.53 -10.99
N PRO A 34 -7.92 -23.52 -11.90
CA PRO A 34 -7.41 -22.18 -11.66
C PRO A 34 -8.14 -21.50 -10.49
N GLN A 35 -7.36 -20.95 -9.53
CA GLN A 35 -7.97 -20.25 -8.38
C GLN A 35 -8.50 -18.85 -8.69
N GLN A 36 -8.34 -18.36 -9.92
CA GLN A 36 -8.67 -16.98 -10.29
C GLN A 36 -10.14 -16.61 -10.02
N ALA A 37 -11.08 -17.50 -10.36
CA ALA A 37 -12.50 -17.28 -10.13
C ALA A 37 -12.84 -17.18 -8.64
N VAL A 38 -12.28 -18.06 -7.81
CA VAL A 38 -12.44 -18.02 -6.34
C VAL A 38 -11.82 -16.75 -5.76
N ASN A 39 -10.62 -16.37 -6.18
CA ASN A 39 -9.95 -15.13 -5.73
C ASN A 39 -10.80 -13.89 -6.04
N GLN A 40 -11.38 -13.79 -7.25
CA GLN A 40 -12.25 -12.67 -7.62
C GLN A 40 -13.50 -12.60 -6.73
N VAL A 41 -14.15 -13.75 -6.46
CA VAL A 41 -15.33 -13.80 -5.59
C VAL A 41 -14.96 -13.46 -4.14
N CYS A 42 -13.87 -13.99 -3.60
CA CYS A 42 -13.41 -13.67 -2.24
C CYS A 42 -13.07 -12.18 -2.10
N ARG A 43 -12.41 -11.56 -3.09
CA ARG A 43 -12.17 -10.11 -3.10
C ARG A 43 -13.47 -9.29 -3.12
N LEU A 44 -14.45 -9.70 -3.95
CA LEU A 44 -15.76 -9.06 -3.99
C LEU A 44 -16.51 -9.20 -2.66
N LEU A 45 -16.47 -10.36 -2.02
CA LEU A 45 -17.08 -10.56 -0.70
C LEU A 45 -16.39 -9.70 0.38
N THR A 46 -15.07 -9.55 0.29
CA THR A 46 -14.31 -8.67 1.19
C THR A 46 -14.69 -7.20 0.99
N SER A 47 -14.79 -6.73 -0.26
CA SER A 47 -15.19 -5.33 -0.54
C SER A 47 -16.62 -5.01 -0.09
N LYS A 48 -17.49 -6.02 0.00
CA LYS A 48 -18.85 -5.91 0.53
C LYS A 48 -18.97 -6.09 2.04
N GLY A 49 -17.84 -6.30 2.74
CA GLY A 49 -17.84 -6.52 4.18
C GLY A 49 -18.51 -7.83 4.63
N ILE A 50 -18.59 -8.84 3.75
CA ILE A 50 -19.19 -10.13 4.06
C ILE A 50 -18.16 -11.09 4.65
N ILE A 51 -16.93 -11.05 4.14
CA ILE A 51 -15.79 -11.79 4.68
C ILE A 51 -14.63 -10.84 4.94
N ARG A 52 -13.70 -11.27 5.79
CA ARG A 52 -12.40 -10.63 6.00
C ARG A 52 -11.28 -11.57 5.59
N ARG A 53 -10.19 -11.02 5.06
CA ARG A 53 -9.00 -11.76 4.63
C ARG A 53 -7.85 -11.45 5.58
N ILE A 54 -7.34 -12.46 6.29
CA ILE A 54 -6.34 -12.30 7.34
C ILE A 54 -5.17 -13.25 7.05
N ILE A 55 -3.94 -12.79 7.32
CA ILE A 55 -2.76 -13.65 7.26
C ILE A 55 -2.82 -14.68 8.39
N ARG A 56 -2.76 -15.95 8.04
CA ARG A 56 -2.71 -17.10 8.97
C ARG A 56 -1.28 -17.25 9.54
N ARG A 57 -1.15 -18.11 10.54
CA ARG A 57 0.17 -18.41 11.16
C ARG A 57 1.19 -19.00 10.16
N ASP A 58 0.71 -19.67 9.11
CA ASP A 58 1.53 -20.22 8.01
C ASP A 58 1.94 -19.18 6.96
N GLY A 59 1.58 -17.90 7.14
CA GLY A 59 1.88 -16.81 6.23
C GLY A 59 0.93 -16.69 5.02
N LEU A 60 -0.04 -17.59 4.89
CA LEU A 60 -1.04 -17.56 3.82
C LEU A 60 -2.26 -16.70 4.20
N ILE A 61 -3.00 -16.23 3.21
CA ILE A 61 -4.21 -15.43 3.43
C ILE A 61 -5.41 -16.36 3.55
N GLY A 62 -6.01 -16.41 4.75
CA GLY A 62 -7.26 -17.11 5.02
C GLY A 62 -8.49 -16.18 4.89
N ASN A 63 -9.62 -16.77 4.49
CA ASN A 63 -10.91 -16.10 4.37
C ASN A 63 -11.80 -16.45 5.56
N TYR A 64 -12.40 -15.44 6.20
CA TYR A 64 -13.23 -15.58 7.43
C TYR A 64 -14.54 -14.86 7.25
N ILE A 65 -15.65 -15.41 7.72
CA ILE A 65 -16.96 -14.75 7.69
C ILE A 65 -17.01 -13.64 8.74
N ILE A 66 -17.61 -12.51 8.38
CA ILE A 66 -17.93 -11.44 9.32
C ILE A 66 -19.35 -11.73 9.85
N ALA A 67 -19.44 -12.33 11.05
CA ALA A 67 -20.73 -12.50 11.72
C ALA A 67 -21.35 -11.12 11.95
N LYS A 68 -22.62 -10.92 11.55
CA LYS A 68 -23.42 -9.76 11.98
C LYS A 68 -23.70 -9.95 13.46
N GLU A 69 -22.94 -9.27 14.32
CA GLU A 69 -23.26 -9.20 15.74
C GLU A 69 -24.59 -8.46 15.91
N THR A 70 -25.58 -9.19 16.41
CA THR A 70 -26.80 -8.63 16.99
C THR A 70 -26.39 -7.80 18.20
N VAL A 71 -26.76 -6.52 18.19
CA VAL A 71 -26.48 -5.57 19.27
C VAL A 71 -27.06 -6.08 20.59
N GLN A 72 -26.23 -6.54 21.50
CA GLN A 72 -26.55 -6.58 22.93
C GLN A 72 -25.43 -5.87 23.70
N LYS A 73 -25.88 -4.82 24.42
CA LYS A 73 -25.08 -4.02 25.37
C LYS A 73 -24.64 -4.88 26.55
N SER A 74 -23.34 -4.97 26.80
CA SER A 74 -22.81 -5.05 28.17
C SER A 74 -21.31 -4.76 28.18
N SER A 75 -20.88 -4.00 29.17
CA SER A 75 -19.61 -3.30 29.39
C SER A 75 -18.41 -4.24 29.72
N PRO A 76 -17.23 -3.68 30.08
CA PRO A 76 -15.98 -3.86 29.35
C PRO A 76 -15.00 -4.78 30.08
N LEU A 77 -14.20 -5.55 29.38
CA LEU A 77 -12.89 -5.99 29.88
C LEU A 77 -11.93 -6.30 28.72
N ASN A 78 -10.88 -5.52 28.71
CA ASN A 78 -9.57 -5.70 28.09
C ASN A 78 -9.33 -7.02 27.32
N GLN A 79 -9.27 -6.93 26.01
CA GLN A 79 -8.31 -7.68 25.21
C GLN A 79 -7.88 -6.82 24.02
N THR A 80 -6.60 -6.48 24.01
CA THR A 80 -5.89 -5.70 23.00
C THR A 80 -5.97 -6.41 21.64
N LYS A 81 -7.02 -6.08 20.86
CA LYS A 81 -6.99 -6.33 19.42
C LYS A 81 -6.06 -5.29 18.83
N GLN A 82 -4.84 -5.66 18.51
CA GLN A 82 -4.04 -4.93 17.52
C GLN A 82 -4.74 -5.07 16.16
N VAL A 83 -5.77 -4.27 15.94
CA VAL A 83 -6.10 -3.79 14.61
C VAL A 83 -4.88 -2.96 14.23
N GLU A 84 -4.04 -3.44 13.33
CA GLU A 84 -3.11 -2.56 12.62
C GLU A 84 -3.98 -1.53 11.90
N ILE A 85 -4.32 -0.44 12.60
CA ILE A 85 -4.74 0.81 12.02
C ILE A 85 -3.47 1.29 11.33
N ARG A 86 -3.32 0.93 10.05
CA ARG A 86 -2.30 1.55 9.21
C ARG A 86 -2.62 3.04 9.28
N PRO A 87 -1.71 3.86 9.82
CA PRO A 87 -2.03 5.26 10.08
C PRO A 87 -2.50 5.87 8.77
N SER A 88 -3.59 6.61 8.81
CA SER A 88 -4.10 7.34 7.64
C SER A 88 -3.04 8.27 7.05
N ILE A 89 -2.02 8.59 7.84
CA ILE A 89 -0.84 9.36 7.45
C ILE A 89 -0.11 8.79 6.23
N PHE A 90 -0.11 7.48 6.03
CA PHE A 90 0.58 6.84 4.89
C PHE A 90 -0.25 6.80 3.59
N LYS A 91 -1.37 7.51 3.54
CA LYS A 91 -2.03 7.79 2.26
C LYS A 91 -1.18 8.80 1.47
N GLU A 92 -1.14 8.63 0.15
CA GLU A 92 -0.31 9.44 -0.74
C GLU A 92 -0.53 10.95 -0.55
N ASP A 93 -1.79 11.41 -0.55
CA ASP A 93 -2.10 12.83 -0.36
C ASP A 93 -1.67 13.37 1.02
N ASN A 94 -1.69 12.55 2.07
CA ASN A 94 -1.19 12.96 3.38
C ASN A 94 0.33 13.11 3.40
N LEU A 95 1.05 12.21 2.71
CA LEU A 95 2.50 12.33 2.54
C LEU A 95 2.85 13.58 1.72
N LYS A 96 2.09 13.87 0.65
CA LYS A 96 2.24 15.10 -0.13
C LYS A 96 2.02 16.35 0.73
N GLN A 97 1.03 16.33 1.64
CA GLN A 97 0.79 17.45 2.55
C GLN A 97 1.96 17.69 3.53
N ILE A 98 2.48 16.61 4.12
CA ILE A 98 3.64 16.68 5.02
C ILE A 98 4.87 17.25 4.29
N LEU A 99 5.13 16.77 3.07
CA LEU A 99 6.24 17.27 2.25
C LEU A 99 6.04 18.72 1.84
N LYS A 100 4.81 19.13 1.51
CA LYS A 100 4.47 20.52 1.21
C LYS A 100 4.85 21.43 2.38
N ASP A 101 4.40 21.07 3.58
CA ASP A 101 4.64 21.89 4.78
C ASP A 101 6.14 21.96 5.10
N PHE A 102 6.86 20.85 4.96
CA PHE A 102 8.31 20.79 5.11
C PHE A 102 9.04 21.69 4.09
N LEU A 103 8.68 21.59 2.81
CA LEU A 103 9.29 22.36 1.73
C LEU A 103 9.00 23.87 1.88
N HIS A 104 7.77 24.23 2.24
CA HIS A 104 7.41 25.63 2.48
C HIS A 104 8.18 26.23 3.67
N ALA A 105 8.41 25.46 4.74
CA ALA A 105 9.20 25.91 5.87
C ALA A 105 10.67 26.21 5.49
N ASP A 106 11.20 25.54 4.44
CA ASP A 106 12.53 25.76 3.88
C ASP A 106 12.53 26.72 2.67
N GLY A 107 11.45 27.44 2.45
CA GLY A 107 11.32 28.51 1.44
C GLY A 107 11.11 28.00 0.00
N TRP A 108 10.65 26.75 -0.18
CA TRP A 108 10.28 26.23 -1.49
C TRP A 108 8.84 26.60 -1.85
N GLU A 109 8.62 27.02 -3.08
CA GLU A 109 7.30 27.13 -3.69
C GLU A 109 6.95 25.77 -4.33
N THR A 110 5.74 25.26 -4.09
CA THR A 110 5.35 23.92 -4.55
C THR A 110 4.12 23.92 -5.43
N GLN A 111 4.17 23.14 -6.52
CA GLN A 111 3.02 22.74 -7.32
C GLN A 111 2.78 21.27 -7.09
N ILE A 112 1.57 20.87 -6.70
CA ILE A 112 1.24 19.51 -6.27
C ILE A 112 0.08 18.94 -7.05
N ALA A 113 0.26 17.74 -7.62
CA ALA A 113 -0.81 16.97 -8.22
C ALA A 113 -1.54 16.17 -7.12
N TRP A 114 -2.73 16.62 -6.73
CA TRP A 114 -3.54 15.99 -5.69
C TRP A 114 -4.45 14.88 -6.25
N GLY A 115 -4.62 13.83 -5.48
CA GLY A 115 -5.54 12.74 -5.78
C GLY A 115 -5.18 12.02 -7.07
N ARG A 116 -6.05 12.13 -8.08
CA ARG A 116 -5.87 11.49 -9.40
C ARG A 116 -5.44 12.47 -10.50
N THR A 117 -5.03 13.66 -10.13
CA THR A 117 -4.56 14.67 -11.11
C THR A 117 -3.28 14.17 -11.77
N PRO A 118 -3.22 14.05 -13.11
CA PRO A 118 -2.00 13.65 -13.79
C PRO A 118 -0.90 14.71 -13.64
N GLY A 119 0.35 14.26 -13.57
CA GLY A 119 1.49 15.18 -13.54
C GLY A 119 2.57 14.73 -12.56
N ILE A 120 3.46 15.65 -12.24
CA ILE A 120 4.50 15.49 -11.22
C ILE A 120 3.82 15.61 -9.85
N ASP A 121 4.06 14.66 -8.96
CA ASP A 121 3.44 14.65 -7.63
C ASP A 121 3.77 15.93 -6.85
N ILE A 122 5.05 16.31 -6.79
CA ILE A 122 5.49 17.59 -6.22
C ILE A 122 6.60 18.18 -7.09
N ASN A 123 6.36 19.36 -7.65
CA ASN A 123 7.36 20.18 -8.33
C ASN A 123 7.65 21.40 -7.45
N ALA A 124 8.82 21.39 -6.80
CA ALA A 124 9.24 22.46 -5.88
C ALA A 124 10.32 23.32 -6.51
N ASN A 125 10.20 24.65 -6.34
CA ASN A 125 11.15 25.63 -6.86
C ASN A 125 11.62 26.58 -5.74
N ARG A 126 12.93 26.89 -5.73
CA ARG A 126 13.52 27.86 -4.82
C ARG A 126 14.63 28.64 -5.54
N GLY A 127 14.34 29.85 -5.98
CA GLY A 127 15.23 30.62 -6.86
C GLY A 127 15.47 29.85 -8.18
N THR A 128 16.73 29.48 -8.46
CA THR A 128 17.09 28.68 -9.64
C THR A 128 17.08 27.17 -9.41
N GLN A 129 16.82 26.73 -8.18
CA GLN A 129 16.79 25.32 -7.82
C GLN A 129 15.42 24.72 -8.11
N ARG A 130 15.40 23.50 -8.65
CA ARG A 130 14.19 22.72 -8.88
C ARG A 130 14.32 21.35 -8.21
N TRP A 131 13.27 20.92 -7.53
CA TRP A 131 13.22 19.61 -6.90
C TRP A 131 11.92 18.90 -7.27
N ILE A 132 12.06 17.74 -7.91
CA ILE A 132 10.94 16.90 -8.35
C ILE A 132 10.87 15.70 -7.41
N ILE A 133 9.70 15.47 -6.82
CA ILE A 133 9.45 14.39 -5.87
C ILE A 133 8.23 13.62 -6.32
N GLU A 134 8.38 12.34 -6.62
CA GLU A 134 7.28 11.40 -6.84
C GLU A 134 6.97 10.68 -5.53
N VAL A 135 5.69 10.59 -5.17
CA VAL A 135 5.23 10.13 -3.86
C VAL A 135 4.41 8.86 -4.00
N LYS A 136 4.62 7.88 -3.13
CA LYS A 136 3.78 6.68 -3.10
C LYS A 136 3.40 6.31 -1.67
N GLY A 137 2.12 6.14 -1.44
CA GLY A 137 1.57 5.71 -0.17
C GLY A 137 1.80 4.22 0.12
N LEU A 138 1.34 3.78 1.29
CA LEU A 138 1.43 2.38 1.70
C LEU A 138 0.28 1.58 1.07
N GLY A 139 0.62 0.52 0.37
CA GLY A 139 -0.34 -0.45 -0.18
C GLY A 139 -0.96 -1.33 0.90
N SER A 140 -2.12 -1.89 0.62
CA SER A 140 -2.82 -2.78 1.55
C SER A 140 -2.14 -4.13 1.77
N LEU A 141 -1.27 -4.56 0.84
CA LEU A 141 -0.58 -5.84 0.85
C LEU A 141 0.91 -5.65 0.52
N ASN A 142 1.78 -6.48 1.10
CA ASN A 142 3.22 -6.46 0.82
C ASN A 142 3.59 -6.54 -0.68
N PRO A 143 2.98 -7.40 -1.51
CA PRO A 143 3.26 -7.39 -2.96
C PRO A 143 2.91 -6.07 -3.65
N MET A 144 1.90 -5.34 -3.17
CA MET A 144 1.57 -4.01 -3.71
C MET A 144 2.67 -3.00 -3.43
N ASN A 145 3.32 -3.07 -2.28
CA ASN A 145 4.41 -2.15 -1.94
C ASN A 145 5.63 -2.35 -2.85
N VAL A 146 5.91 -3.59 -3.28
CA VAL A 146 6.96 -3.85 -4.28
C VAL A 146 6.60 -3.17 -5.60
N ASN A 147 5.37 -3.33 -6.08
CA ASN A 147 4.91 -2.69 -7.32
C ASN A 147 4.89 -1.16 -7.18
N TYR A 148 4.51 -0.62 -6.03
CA TYR A 148 4.51 0.82 -5.76
C TYR A 148 5.93 1.40 -5.77
N PHE A 149 6.89 0.67 -5.19
CA PHE A 149 8.29 1.06 -5.23
C PHE A 149 8.85 1.07 -6.67
N LEU A 150 8.56 0.04 -7.46
CA LEU A 150 8.98 -0.02 -8.86
C LEU A 150 8.31 1.07 -9.70
N ALA A 151 7.02 1.33 -9.46
CA ALA A 151 6.27 2.37 -10.16
C ALA A 151 6.84 3.75 -9.88
N VAL A 152 7.05 4.13 -8.60
CA VAL A 152 7.58 5.46 -8.24
C VAL A 152 8.98 5.69 -8.78
N LEU A 153 9.83 4.66 -8.84
CA LEU A 153 11.14 4.76 -9.48
C LEU A 153 11.01 5.02 -10.99
N ALA A 154 10.14 4.28 -11.67
CA ALA A 154 9.92 4.44 -13.11
C ALA A 154 9.31 5.82 -13.42
N GLU A 155 8.34 6.28 -12.63
CA GLU A 155 7.75 7.60 -12.72
C GLU A 155 8.81 8.69 -12.54
N THR A 156 9.67 8.59 -11.53
CA THR A 156 10.78 9.53 -11.31
C THR A 156 11.75 9.57 -12.50
N LEU A 157 12.15 8.41 -13.03
CA LEU A 157 13.02 8.35 -14.21
C LEU A 157 12.39 9.03 -15.43
N GLN A 158 11.08 8.93 -15.61
CA GLN A 158 10.35 9.61 -16.70
C GLN A 158 10.27 11.14 -16.53
N ARG A 159 10.52 11.66 -15.31
CA ARG A 159 10.55 13.10 -15.00
C ARG A 159 11.93 13.72 -15.13
N MET A 160 12.97 12.92 -15.41
CA MET A 160 14.36 13.39 -15.46
C MET A 160 14.66 14.10 -16.79
N ASP A 161 14.06 15.28 -16.99
CA ASP A 161 14.20 16.13 -18.16
C ASP A 161 15.15 17.34 -17.95
N ASP A 162 15.51 17.62 -16.69
CA ASP A 162 16.38 18.74 -16.30
C ASP A 162 17.62 18.22 -15.54
N PRO A 163 18.83 18.36 -16.12
CA PRO A 163 20.05 17.88 -15.49
C PRO A 163 20.43 18.64 -14.19
N ASN A 164 19.83 19.82 -13.96
CA ASN A 164 20.10 20.65 -12.78
C ASN A 164 19.06 20.46 -11.67
N ALA A 165 17.96 19.73 -11.93
CA ALA A 165 16.96 19.45 -10.93
C ALA A 165 17.39 18.32 -9.99
N LYS A 166 16.95 18.41 -8.73
CA LYS A 166 17.03 17.31 -7.77
C LYS A 166 15.83 16.38 -7.97
N TYR A 167 16.05 15.07 -7.90
CA TYR A 167 15.01 14.05 -8.07
C TYR A 167 14.94 13.14 -6.86
N SER A 168 13.74 12.93 -6.31
CA SER A 168 13.54 12.07 -5.15
C SER A 168 12.27 11.24 -5.28
N ILE A 169 12.30 10.06 -4.66
CA ILE A 169 11.10 9.29 -4.34
C ILE A 169 10.75 9.51 -2.88
N ALA A 170 9.45 9.63 -2.55
CA ALA A 170 8.99 9.76 -1.18
C ALA A 170 8.06 8.60 -0.81
N LEU A 171 8.35 7.97 0.31
CA LEU A 171 7.74 6.71 0.74
C LEU A 171 7.48 6.70 2.26
N PRO A 172 6.48 5.95 2.73
CA PRO A 172 6.37 5.61 4.14
C PRO A 172 7.64 4.97 4.70
N ASP A 173 8.04 5.40 5.90
CA ASP A 173 9.18 4.81 6.61
C ASP A 173 8.80 3.45 7.21
N VAL A 174 8.72 2.44 6.35
CA VAL A 174 8.48 1.06 6.74
C VAL A 174 9.64 0.17 6.28
N LYS A 175 9.93 -0.86 7.06
CA LYS A 175 11.04 -1.80 6.80
C LYS A 175 11.06 -2.31 5.35
N GLN A 176 9.89 -2.55 4.76
CA GLN A 176 9.81 -3.07 3.41
C GLN A 176 10.33 -2.07 2.37
N PHE A 177 9.94 -0.79 2.44
CA PHE A 177 10.43 0.22 1.50
C PHE A 177 11.91 0.53 1.71
N ARG A 178 12.39 0.57 2.96
CA ARG A 178 13.83 0.70 3.24
C ARG A 178 14.62 -0.45 2.63
N ASN A 179 14.21 -1.70 2.84
CA ASN A 179 14.87 -2.86 2.24
C ASN A 179 14.87 -2.83 0.70
N LEU A 180 13.80 -2.33 0.08
CA LEU A 180 13.74 -2.19 -1.39
C LEU A 180 14.72 -1.12 -1.88
N TRP A 181 14.82 0.01 -1.18
CA TRP A 181 15.79 1.06 -1.47
C TRP A 181 17.24 0.58 -1.27
N ASP A 182 17.52 -0.11 -0.17
CA ASP A 182 18.86 -0.61 0.16
C ASP A 182 19.35 -1.67 -0.85
N ARG A 183 18.43 -2.42 -1.46
CA ARG A 183 18.73 -3.40 -2.50
C ARG A 183 19.07 -2.78 -3.85
N LEU A 184 18.79 -1.49 -4.07
CA LEU A 184 19.24 -0.82 -5.29
C LEU A 184 20.77 -0.72 -5.28
N PRO A 185 21.44 -1.17 -6.35
CA PRO A 185 22.89 -1.07 -6.45
C PRO A 185 23.36 0.39 -6.33
N LEU A 186 24.49 0.59 -5.65
CA LEU A 186 25.09 1.92 -5.51
C LEU A 186 25.32 2.59 -6.88
N LEU A 187 25.75 1.83 -7.87
CA LEU A 187 25.93 2.33 -9.24
C LEU A 187 24.63 2.90 -9.83
N ALA A 188 23.48 2.27 -9.59
CA ALA A 188 22.19 2.78 -10.07
C ALA A 188 21.85 4.12 -9.40
N LYS A 189 22.01 4.21 -8.08
CA LYS A 189 21.80 5.44 -7.31
C LYS A 189 22.71 6.57 -7.80
N GLN A 190 24.01 6.29 -7.99
CA GLN A 190 24.99 7.27 -8.48
C GLN A 190 24.69 7.74 -9.90
N ARG A 191 24.29 6.83 -10.79
CA ARG A 191 24.02 7.16 -12.21
C ARG A 191 22.75 7.97 -12.38
N THR A 192 21.75 7.73 -11.55
CA THR A 192 20.48 8.48 -11.60
C THR A 192 20.48 9.73 -10.72
N GLY A 193 21.26 9.77 -9.64
CA GLY A 193 21.20 10.85 -8.64
C GLY A 193 19.88 10.89 -7.86
N ILE A 194 19.01 9.88 -8.00
CA ILE A 194 17.75 9.82 -7.27
C ILE A 194 18.04 9.60 -5.78
N THR A 195 17.38 10.37 -4.91
CA THR A 195 17.40 10.19 -3.46
C THR A 195 16.07 9.61 -2.95
N ALA A 196 16.06 9.03 -1.76
CA ALA A 196 14.85 8.55 -1.12
C ALA A 196 14.50 9.39 0.11
N ILE A 197 13.23 9.77 0.22
CA ILE A 197 12.66 10.45 1.37
C ILE A 197 11.76 9.45 2.08
N PHE A 198 12.01 9.20 3.37
CA PHE A 198 11.17 8.35 4.20
C PHE A 198 10.42 9.18 5.23
N ILE A 199 9.10 8.95 5.34
CA ILE A 199 8.21 9.67 6.25
C ILE A 199 7.65 8.67 7.25
N ASP A 200 7.92 8.90 8.55
CA ASP A 200 7.46 8.01 9.60
C ASP A 200 6.00 8.29 10.06
N GLU A 201 5.52 7.50 11.00
CA GLU A 201 4.16 7.60 11.55
C GLU A 201 3.88 8.92 12.29
N LEU A 202 4.92 9.64 12.67
CA LEU A 202 4.85 10.95 13.31
C LEU A 202 5.01 12.11 12.32
N GLY A 203 5.13 11.83 11.02
CA GLY A 203 5.37 12.82 9.98
C GLY A 203 6.80 13.34 9.91
N ARG A 204 7.75 12.71 10.60
CA ARG A 204 9.17 13.10 10.53
C ARG A 204 9.76 12.63 9.22
N ILE A 205 10.51 13.52 8.58
CA ILE A 205 11.13 13.32 7.27
C ILE A 205 12.60 12.93 7.46
N ASN A 206 13.01 11.85 6.80
CA ASN A 206 14.38 11.39 6.75
C ASN A 206 14.79 11.22 5.28
N GLU A 207 15.73 12.07 4.82
CA GLU A 207 16.26 11.98 3.47
C GLU A 207 17.50 11.09 3.46
N ASN A 208 17.47 10.01 2.69
CA ASN A 208 18.62 9.16 2.39
C ASN A 208 19.22 9.57 1.04
N GLY A 209 20.27 10.36 1.10
CA GLY A 209 21.14 10.60 -0.04
C GLY A 209 22.05 9.40 -0.36
N LEU A 210 22.97 9.61 -1.29
CA LEU A 210 24.05 8.67 -1.64
C LEU A 210 25.01 8.48 -0.45
#